data_1ea89e85214ae48e8d1bf5e2acba7256
#
_entry.id   1ea89e85214ae48e8d1bf5e2acba7256
#
_cell.length_a   1.000
_cell.length_b   1.000
_cell.length_c   1.000
_cell.angle_alpha   90.00
_cell.angle_beta   90.00
_cell.angle_gamma   90.00
#
_symmetry.space_group_name_H-M   'P 1'
#
loop_
_entity.id
_entity.type
_entity.pdbx_description
1 polymer ?
#
loop_
_entity_poly.entity_id
_entity_poly.type
_entity_poly.pdbx_seq_one_letter_code
_entity_poly.pdbx_strand_id
1 'polypeptide(L)'
;MKKIIFLLIFLLIISCKKQTPKNYDVGYIETPIGEMYFWLYEETPLHKDSFIELANLSYWDSLSFNRVIENFVIQGGCPDTSEGFSNSPYLIKPEFNPNIKHIYGAVGMGRDDNPEKLSAGCQFYIVHDTSGISRLDQNYTIFGQVFKGFNVLDKIATLQTDSTDTPLNRVSLKVRTLKMSKEELKALGGDSFLKNIDEVY
;
A
#
# COMPACT_ATOMS: atom_id res chain seq x y z
N MET A 1 -40.69 -58.17 35.43
CA MET A 1 -39.92 -57.79 34.21
C MET A 1 -39.72 -56.28 34.24
N LYS A 2 -38.55 -55.81 34.64
CA LYS A 2 -38.22 -54.37 34.72
C LYS A 2 -37.60 -53.93 33.42
N LYS A 3 -38.28 -52.98 32.68
CA LYS A 3 -37.78 -52.35 31.45
C LYS A 3 -36.82 -51.24 31.87
N ILE A 4 -35.52 -51.40 31.57
CA ILE A 4 -34.51 -50.37 31.72
C ILE A 4 -34.55 -49.49 30.48
N ILE A 5 -34.99 -48.24 30.64
CA ILE A 5 -34.95 -47.21 29.60
C ILE A 5 -33.55 -46.58 29.64
N PHE A 6 -32.74 -46.84 28.58
CA PHE A 6 -31.47 -46.22 28.37
C PHE A 6 -31.71 -44.83 27.75
N LEU A 7 -31.55 -43.78 28.55
CA LEU A 7 -31.61 -42.38 28.07
C LEU A 7 -30.24 -42.00 27.50
N LEU A 8 -30.12 -42.04 26.17
CA LEU A 8 -28.93 -41.56 25.46
C LEU A 8 -28.92 -40.01 25.48
N ILE A 9 -28.14 -39.43 26.36
CA ILE A 9 -27.85 -37.98 26.38
C ILE A 9 -26.82 -37.72 25.29
N PHE A 10 -27.27 -37.17 24.14
CA PHE A 10 -26.42 -36.72 23.06
C PHE A 10 -25.83 -35.34 23.45
N LEU A 11 -24.63 -35.34 24.00
CA LEU A 11 -23.90 -34.11 24.28
C LEU A 11 -23.47 -33.48 22.93
N LEU A 12 -24.23 -32.50 22.45
CA LEU A 12 -23.85 -31.61 21.37
C LEU A 12 -22.69 -30.72 21.89
N ILE A 13 -21.45 -31.14 21.63
CA ILE A 13 -20.27 -30.28 21.82
C ILE A 13 -20.34 -29.26 20.71
N ILE A 14 -20.93 -28.08 20.98
CA ILE A 14 -20.82 -26.90 20.15
C ILE A 14 -19.39 -26.43 20.28
N SER A 15 -18.52 -26.93 19.39
CA SER A 15 -17.18 -26.42 19.21
C SER A 15 -17.27 -25.00 18.64
N CYS A 16 -17.32 -24.03 19.52
CA CYS A 16 -17.17 -22.63 19.14
C CYS A 16 -15.73 -22.46 18.65
N LYS A 17 -15.48 -22.62 17.33
CA LYS A 17 -14.21 -22.22 16.74
C LYS A 17 -14.09 -20.73 16.98
N LYS A 18 -13.25 -20.34 17.94
CA LYS A 18 -12.79 -18.96 18.06
C LYS A 18 -12.14 -18.60 16.73
N GLN A 19 -12.85 -17.84 15.91
CA GLN A 19 -12.28 -17.26 14.72
C GLN A 19 -11.15 -16.34 15.20
N THR A 20 -9.92 -16.64 14.81
CA THR A 20 -8.80 -15.71 15.05
C THR A 20 -9.16 -14.40 14.33
N PRO A 21 -9.08 -13.25 15.01
CA PRO A 21 -9.40 -11.99 14.38
C PRO A 21 -8.54 -11.82 13.12
N LYS A 22 -9.19 -11.52 12.00
CA LYS A 22 -8.49 -11.26 10.72
C LYS A 22 -7.72 -9.95 10.87
N ASN A 23 -6.41 -10.00 10.68
CA ASN A 23 -5.57 -8.82 10.59
C ASN A 23 -5.29 -8.49 9.12
N TYR A 24 -5.18 -7.21 8.84
CA TYR A 24 -4.92 -6.66 7.51
C TYR A 24 -3.53 -6.05 7.45
N ASP A 25 -2.86 -6.22 6.32
CA ASP A 25 -1.60 -5.55 6.04
C ASP A 25 -1.86 -4.10 5.64
N VAL A 26 -1.22 -3.18 6.35
CA VAL A 26 -1.32 -1.74 6.13
C VAL A 26 0.08 -1.19 5.91
N GLY A 27 0.28 -0.50 4.80
CA GLY A 27 1.49 0.28 4.59
C GLY A 27 1.47 1.55 5.43
N TYR A 28 2.60 1.88 6.02
CA TYR A 28 2.81 3.05 6.85
C TYR A 28 4.04 3.80 6.39
N ILE A 29 3.90 5.09 6.15
CA ILE A 29 4.99 5.99 5.79
C ILE A 29 5.05 7.12 6.81
N GLU A 30 6.18 7.25 7.50
CA GLU A 30 6.54 8.37 8.37
C GLU A 30 7.50 9.30 7.65
N THR A 31 7.23 10.59 7.72
CA THR A 31 8.08 11.66 7.20
C THR A 31 8.22 12.79 8.23
N PRO A 32 9.16 13.72 8.09
CA PRO A 32 9.22 14.93 8.92
C PRO A 32 7.96 15.81 8.85
N ILE A 33 7.11 15.62 7.81
CA ILE A 33 5.89 16.40 7.58
C ILE A 33 4.68 15.74 8.25
N GLY A 34 4.73 14.42 8.48
CA GLY A 34 3.66 13.63 9.10
C GLY A 34 3.61 12.21 8.56
N GLU A 35 2.51 11.55 8.86
CA GLU A 35 2.30 10.12 8.62
C GLU A 35 1.21 9.88 7.58
N MET A 36 1.39 8.84 6.76
CA MET A 36 0.40 8.35 5.81
C MET A 36 0.18 6.85 6.01
N TYR A 37 -1.09 6.42 5.89
CA TYR A 37 -1.49 5.02 5.98
C TYR A 37 -2.23 4.63 4.72
N PHE A 38 -1.92 3.46 4.16
CA PHE A 38 -2.58 2.93 2.98
C PHE A 38 -2.78 1.42 3.10
N TRP A 39 -3.91 0.95 2.60
CA TRP A 39 -4.12 -0.50 2.48
C TRP A 39 -3.37 -1.05 1.28
N LEU A 40 -3.08 -2.34 1.31
CA LEU A 40 -2.44 -3.07 0.24
C LEU A 40 -3.48 -3.94 -0.47
N TYR A 41 -3.52 -3.87 -1.80
CA TYR A 41 -4.45 -4.65 -2.60
C TYR A 41 -4.05 -6.13 -2.65
N GLU A 42 -5.03 -7.03 -2.42
CA GLU A 42 -4.84 -8.47 -2.55
C GLU A 42 -4.73 -8.90 -4.03
N GLU A 43 -5.25 -8.09 -4.94
CA GLU A 43 -5.24 -8.28 -6.39
C GLU A 43 -3.88 -8.06 -7.04
N THR A 44 -2.91 -7.53 -6.29
CA THR A 44 -1.53 -7.29 -6.76
C THR A 44 -0.51 -7.92 -5.79
N PRO A 45 -0.57 -9.25 -5.61
CA PRO A 45 0.18 -9.96 -4.58
C PRO A 45 1.70 -9.82 -4.72
N LEU A 46 2.26 -9.81 -5.94
CA LEU A 46 3.71 -9.68 -6.14
C LEU A 46 4.23 -8.33 -5.65
N HIS A 47 3.49 -7.24 -5.96
CA HIS A 47 3.85 -5.89 -5.52
C HIS A 47 3.64 -5.73 -4.02
N LYS A 48 2.54 -6.26 -3.49
CA LYS A 48 2.25 -6.29 -2.05
C LYS A 48 3.36 -7.00 -1.28
N ASP A 49 3.72 -8.22 -1.69
CA ASP A 49 4.72 -9.03 -1.01
C ASP A 49 6.11 -8.37 -1.06
N SER A 50 6.50 -7.84 -2.22
CA SER A 50 7.75 -7.09 -2.37
C SER A 50 7.79 -5.85 -1.47
N PHE A 51 6.68 -5.09 -1.40
CA PHE A 51 6.59 -3.95 -0.50
C PHE A 51 6.75 -4.37 0.98
N ILE A 52 6.05 -5.43 1.41
CA ILE A 52 6.14 -5.96 2.78
C ILE A 52 7.56 -6.41 3.11
N GLU A 53 8.22 -7.12 2.19
CA GLU A 53 9.60 -7.58 2.35
C GLU A 53 10.55 -6.41 2.56
N LEU A 54 10.54 -5.42 1.67
CA LEU A 54 11.43 -4.25 1.74
C LEU A 54 11.13 -3.39 2.98
N ALA A 55 9.86 -3.25 3.38
CA ALA A 55 9.48 -2.55 4.61
C ALA A 55 10.01 -3.25 5.86
N ASN A 56 9.96 -4.59 5.90
CA ASN A 56 10.51 -5.40 7.01
C ASN A 56 12.02 -5.31 7.10
N LEU A 57 12.70 -5.14 5.96
CA LEU A 57 14.16 -4.91 5.89
C LEU A 57 14.56 -3.46 6.21
N SER A 58 13.58 -2.57 6.48
CA SER A 58 13.81 -1.12 6.65
C SER A 58 14.55 -0.50 5.45
N TYR A 59 14.32 -1.04 4.25
CA TYR A 59 15.02 -0.66 3.02
C TYR A 59 14.96 0.84 2.74
N TRP A 60 13.80 1.47 2.99
CA TRP A 60 13.57 2.88 2.71
C TRP A 60 14.05 3.83 3.81
N ASP A 61 14.57 3.31 4.93
CA ASP A 61 15.14 4.18 5.97
C ASP A 61 16.34 4.92 5.37
N SER A 62 16.38 6.22 5.57
CA SER A 62 17.36 7.13 4.95
C SER A 62 17.16 7.46 3.46
N LEU A 63 16.19 6.89 2.78
CA LEU A 63 15.74 7.35 1.46
C LEU A 63 14.73 8.50 1.59
N SER A 64 14.28 9.07 0.48
CA SER A 64 13.40 10.23 0.49
C SER A 64 12.35 10.20 -0.62
N PHE A 65 11.35 11.08 -0.53
CA PHE A 65 10.62 11.53 -1.72
C PHE A 65 11.58 12.38 -2.54
N ASN A 66 12.05 11.85 -3.66
CA ASN A 66 13.08 12.43 -4.50
C ASN A 66 12.55 13.07 -5.79
N ARG A 67 11.25 12.95 -6.07
CA ARG A 67 10.56 13.64 -7.15
C ARG A 67 9.14 13.97 -6.73
N VAL A 68 8.80 15.26 -6.80
CA VAL A 68 7.52 15.79 -6.37
C VAL A 68 6.96 16.70 -7.44
N ILE A 69 5.77 16.38 -7.95
CA ILE A 69 5.06 17.20 -8.95
C ILE A 69 3.63 17.40 -8.47
N GLU A 70 3.28 18.64 -8.18
CA GLU A 70 1.94 19.04 -7.82
C GLU A 70 0.94 18.67 -8.92
N ASN A 71 -0.26 18.20 -8.54
CA ASN A 71 -1.30 17.69 -9.45
C ASN A 71 -0.84 16.52 -10.34
N PHE A 72 0.16 15.76 -9.87
CA PHE A 72 0.59 14.54 -10.52
C PHE A 72 0.92 13.46 -9.47
N VAL A 73 2.15 13.37 -8.99
CA VAL A 73 2.57 12.36 -8.00
C VAL A 73 3.63 12.92 -7.04
N ILE A 74 3.73 12.31 -5.85
CA ILE A 74 4.96 12.31 -5.06
C ILE A 74 5.62 10.94 -5.21
N GLN A 75 6.90 10.89 -5.53
CA GLN A 75 7.64 9.68 -5.86
C GLN A 75 8.90 9.60 -5.00
N GLY A 76 9.21 8.40 -4.49
CA GLY A 76 10.36 8.16 -3.65
C GLY A 76 10.74 6.70 -3.58
N GLY A 77 11.72 6.43 -2.77
CA GLY A 77 12.28 5.09 -2.67
C GLY A 77 13.60 5.00 -3.39
N CYS A 78 14.05 4.10 -4.08
CA CYS A 78 15.38 3.82 -4.62
C CYS A 78 16.50 4.82 -4.26
N PRO A 79 17.75 4.45 -4.23
CA PRO A 79 18.84 5.39 -3.90
C PRO A 79 18.66 6.72 -4.63
N ASP A 80 18.78 7.82 -3.90
CA ASP A 80 18.71 9.19 -4.45
C ASP A 80 19.97 9.47 -5.30
N THR A 81 20.16 8.70 -6.38
CA THR A 81 21.31 8.77 -7.28
C THR A 81 20.85 8.96 -8.71
N SER A 82 21.74 9.47 -9.56
CA SER A 82 21.50 9.65 -11.00
C SER A 82 21.44 8.35 -11.80
N GLU A 83 21.75 7.20 -11.19
CA GLU A 83 21.93 5.93 -11.91
C GLU A 83 20.61 5.23 -12.27
N GLY A 84 19.47 5.78 -11.82
CA GLY A 84 18.17 5.20 -12.08
C GLY A 84 17.98 3.82 -11.43
N PHE A 85 16.86 3.19 -11.74
CA PHE A 85 16.45 1.94 -11.09
C PHE A 85 16.22 0.76 -12.08
N SER A 86 16.61 0.95 -13.35
CA SER A 86 16.50 -0.09 -14.40
C SER A 86 17.17 -1.41 -14.04
N ASN A 87 18.25 -1.32 -13.28
CA ASN A 87 19.03 -2.47 -12.83
C ASN A 87 18.70 -2.89 -11.39
N SER A 88 17.54 -2.47 -10.87
CA SER A 88 17.10 -2.88 -9.56
C SER A 88 17.03 -4.40 -9.45
N PRO A 89 17.55 -5.01 -8.38
CA PRO A 89 17.36 -6.45 -8.12
C PRO A 89 15.90 -6.80 -7.77
N TYR A 90 15.05 -5.80 -7.57
CA TYR A 90 13.66 -5.94 -7.16
C TYR A 90 12.69 -5.70 -8.32
N LEU A 91 13.00 -6.16 -9.52
CA LEU A 91 12.11 -6.06 -10.68
C LEU A 91 10.92 -7.01 -10.54
N ILE A 92 9.71 -6.47 -10.71
CA ILE A 92 8.45 -7.16 -10.50
C ILE A 92 7.63 -7.15 -11.80
N LYS A 93 7.08 -8.31 -12.18
CA LYS A 93 6.17 -8.40 -13.32
C LYS A 93 4.90 -7.58 -13.07
N PRO A 94 4.36 -6.92 -14.11
CA PRO A 94 3.16 -6.11 -13.95
C PRO A 94 1.94 -6.93 -13.51
N GLU A 95 1.13 -6.34 -12.63
CA GLU A 95 -0.14 -6.89 -12.16
C GLU A 95 -1.27 -5.89 -12.45
N PHE A 96 -1.53 -5.65 -13.74
CA PHE A 96 -2.55 -4.68 -14.16
C PHE A 96 -3.95 -5.22 -13.90
N ASN A 97 -4.74 -4.44 -13.16
CA ASN A 97 -6.14 -4.74 -12.90
C ASN A 97 -7.02 -3.59 -13.45
N PRO A 98 -8.00 -3.88 -14.35
CA PRO A 98 -8.84 -2.85 -14.95
C PRO A 98 -9.75 -2.12 -13.94
N ASN A 99 -9.97 -2.70 -12.77
CA ASN A 99 -10.80 -2.10 -11.71
C ASN A 99 -9.99 -1.22 -10.74
N ILE A 100 -8.66 -1.34 -10.74
CA ILE A 100 -7.77 -0.52 -9.92
C ILE A 100 -7.25 0.63 -10.76
N LYS A 101 -7.47 1.88 -10.31
CA LYS A 101 -7.23 3.09 -11.07
C LYS A 101 -6.25 4.03 -10.36
N HIS A 102 -5.58 4.86 -11.15
CA HIS A 102 -4.74 5.95 -10.64
C HIS A 102 -5.60 7.11 -10.14
N ILE A 103 -6.38 6.88 -9.08
CA ILE A 103 -7.16 7.92 -8.41
C ILE A 103 -6.31 8.62 -7.34
N TYR A 104 -6.77 9.76 -6.84
CA TYR A 104 -6.10 10.48 -5.75
C TYR A 104 -5.79 9.57 -4.56
N GLY A 105 -4.53 9.57 -4.12
CA GLY A 105 -4.03 8.71 -3.06
C GLY A 105 -3.69 7.27 -3.46
N ALA A 106 -3.86 6.89 -4.74
CA ALA A 106 -3.42 5.57 -5.21
C ALA A 106 -1.91 5.43 -5.08
N VAL A 107 -1.44 4.27 -4.59
CA VAL A 107 -0.02 3.97 -4.39
C VAL A 107 0.42 3.01 -5.49
N GLY A 108 1.32 3.48 -6.34
CA GLY A 108 1.83 2.71 -7.47
C GLY A 108 3.33 2.46 -7.37
N MET A 109 3.79 1.44 -8.11
CA MET A 109 5.20 1.11 -8.19
C MET A 109 5.83 1.81 -9.40
N GLY A 110 6.98 2.47 -9.17
CA GLY A 110 7.74 3.13 -10.22
C GLY A 110 8.37 2.15 -11.19
N ARG A 111 8.65 2.58 -12.40
CA ARG A 111 9.44 1.88 -13.40
C ARG A 111 10.09 2.87 -14.36
N ASP A 112 11.16 2.45 -15.00
CA ASP A 112 11.70 3.09 -16.20
C ASP A 112 10.99 2.55 -17.46
N ASP A 113 11.43 3.05 -18.61
CA ASP A 113 10.89 2.63 -19.91
C ASP A 113 11.49 1.29 -20.33
N ASN A 114 10.84 0.20 -19.90
CA ASN A 114 11.19 -1.17 -20.29
C ASN A 114 10.00 -1.84 -21.01
N PRO A 115 10.26 -2.66 -22.05
CA PRO A 115 9.19 -3.27 -22.87
C PRO A 115 8.28 -4.20 -22.10
N GLU A 116 8.80 -4.91 -21.08
CA GLU A 116 8.06 -5.85 -20.24
C GLU A 116 7.23 -5.14 -19.17
N LYS A 117 7.35 -3.81 -19.05
CA LYS A 117 6.69 -2.98 -18.03
C LYS A 117 6.95 -3.48 -16.60
N LEU A 118 8.14 -4.03 -16.35
CA LEU A 118 8.55 -4.45 -15.02
C LEU A 118 8.62 -3.24 -14.09
N SER A 119 8.04 -3.38 -12.91
CA SER A 119 8.14 -2.39 -11.85
C SER A 119 9.45 -2.51 -11.09
N ALA A 120 10.03 -1.41 -10.65
CA ALA A 120 11.14 -1.39 -9.71
C ALA A 120 10.60 -1.39 -8.28
N GLY A 121 10.63 -2.53 -7.59
CA GLY A 121 10.05 -2.70 -6.25
C GLY A 121 10.61 -1.74 -5.19
N CYS A 122 11.80 -1.17 -5.44
CA CYS A 122 12.43 -0.19 -4.55
C CYS A 122 11.84 1.23 -4.66
N GLN A 123 11.06 1.53 -5.71
CA GLN A 123 10.53 2.87 -5.94
C GLN A 123 9.00 2.85 -6.04
N PHE A 124 8.36 3.75 -5.31
CA PHE A 124 6.91 3.91 -5.33
C PHE A 124 6.52 5.38 -5.53
N TYR A 125 5.28 5.59 -5.93
CA TYR A 125 4.68 6.93 -6.01
C TYR A 125 3.28 6.92 -5.40
N ILE A 126 2.82 8.10 -4.99
CA ILE A 126 1.44 8.34 -4.53
C ILE A 126 0.83 9.41 -5.41
N VAL A 127 -0.34 9.11 -5.97
CA VAL A 127 -1.07 10.02 -6.86
C VAL A 127 -1.60 11.21 -6.08
N HIS A 128 -1.28 12.44 -6.56
CA HIS A 128 -1.78 13.70 -6.00
C HIS A 128 -2.83 14.39 -6.89
N ASP A 129 -3.07 13.92 -8.11
CA ASP A 129 -4.10 14.46 -9.00
C ASP A 129 -5.49 14.04 -8.53
N THR A 130 -6.33 15.01 -8.14
CA THR A 130 -7.72 14.77 -7.68
C THR A 130 -8.64 14.29 -8.81
N SER A 131 -8.29 14.53 -10.08
CA SER A 131 -9.01 14.02 -11.25
C SER A 131 -8.59 12.59 -11.62
N GLY A 132 -7.51 12.11 -11.01
CA GLY A 132 -6.85 10.86 -11.36
C GLY A 132 -6.01 10.95 -12.64
N ILE A 133 -5.20 9.91 -12.90
CA ILE A 133 -4.24 9.90 -13.99
C ILE A 133 -4.49 8.69 -14.90
N SER A 134 -5.63 8.69 -15.62
CA SER A 134 -6.08 7.55 -16.43
C SER A 134 -5.07 7.06 -17.48
N ARG A 135 -4.16 7.94 -17.97
CA ARG A 135 -3.09 7.56 -18.92
C ARG A 135 -2.07 6.59 -18.33
N LEU A 136 -2.00 6.46 -17.00
CA LEU A 136 -1.12 5.50 -16.31
C LEU A 136 -1.82 4.16 -16.08
N ASP A 137 -3.14 4.08 -16.20
CA ASP A 137 -3.89 2.83 -16.03
C ASP A 137 -3.40 1.80 -17.06
N GLN A 138 -3.24 0.54 -16.64
CA GLN A 138 -2.69 -0.56 -17.45
C GLN A 138 -1.25 -0.33 -17.96
N ASN A 139 -0.55 0.68 -17.43
CA ASN A 139 0.85 0.98 -17.74
C ASN A 139 1.75 0.90 -16.49
N TYR A 140 1.19 1.18 -15.32
CA TYR A 140 1.87 1.07 -14.03
C TYR A 140 0.97 0.30 -13.08
N THR A 141 1.55 -0.51 -12.21
CA THR A 141 0.79 -1.28 -11.22
C THR A 141 0.52 -0.43 -10.00
N ILE A 142 -0.77 -0.30 -9.66
CA ILE A 142 -1.22 0.21 -8.35
C ILE A 142 -1.33 -0.98 -7.42
N PHE A 143 -0.73 -0.87 -6.23
CA PHE A 143 -0.72 -1.94 -5.22
C PHE A 143 -1.30 -1.50 -3.87
N GLY A 144 -1.70 -0.24 -3.75
CA GLY A 144 -2.29 0.29 -2.51
C GLY A 144 -3.09 1.56 -2.73
N GLN A 145 -3.74 2.01 -1.65
CA GLN A 145 -4.53 3.25 -1.62
C GLN A 145 -4.42 3.90 -0.25
N VAL A 146 -4.06 5.17 -0.21
CA VAL A 146 -4.07 5.98 1.01
C VAL A 146 -5.49 6.09 1.55
N PHE A 147 -5.67 5.92 2.86
CA PHE A 147 -6.93 6.15 3.56
C PHE A 147 -6.78 7.15 4.71
N LYS A 148 -5.55 7.43 5.14
CA LYS A 148 -5.24 8.43 6.17
C LYS A 148 -3.94 9.16 5.83
N GLY A 149 -3.89 10.47 6.12
CA GLY A 149 -2.70 11.29 5.88
C GLY A 149 -2.74 12.08 4.57
N PHE A 150 -3.91 12.26 3.95
CA PHE A 150 -4.07 13.06 2.73
C PHE A 150 -3.52 14.48 2.88
N ASN A 151 -3.69 15.10 4.05
CA ASN A 151 -3.10 16.40 4.34
C ASN A 151 -1.56 16.40 4.36
N VAL A 152 -0.94 15.25 4.60
CA VAL A 152 0.53 15.08 4.50
C VAL A 152 0.93 14.93 3.05
N LEU A 153 0.17 14.14 2.26
CA LEU A 153 0.32 14.03 0.81
C LEU A 153 0.30 15.41 0.14
N ASP A 154 -0.74 16.23 0.44
CA ASP A 154 -0.90 17.58 -0.11
C ASP A 154 0.28 18.50 0.25
N LYS A 155 0.71 18.46 1.52
CA LYS A 155 1.86 19.27 1.97
C LYS A 155 3.15 18.88 1.27
N ILE A 156 3.38 17.58 1.05
CA ILE A 156 4.59 17.13 0.32
C ILE A 156 4.49 17.54 -1.14
N ALA A 157 3.34 17.34 -1.77
CA ALA A 157 3.14 17.63 -3.19
C ALA A 157 3.31 19.12 -3.57
N THR A 158 3.11 20.03 -2.60
CA THR A 158 3.23 21.47 -2.77
C THR A 158 4.58 22.05 -2.32
N LEU A 159 5.56 21.20 -2.01
CA LEU A 159 6.91 21.65 -1.67
C LEU A 159 7.60 22.31 -2.87
N GLN A 160 8.45 23.28 -2.57
CA GLN A 160 9.35 23.86 -3.57
C GLN A 160 10.36 22.81 -4.05
N THR A 161 10.50 22.70 -5.37
CA THR A 161 11.40 21.76 -6.04
C THR A 161 12.42 22.52 -6.92
N ASP A 162 13.48 21.82 -7.29
CA ASP A 162 14.42 22.29 -8.31
C ASP A 162 13.90 21.98 -9.74
N SER A 163 14.75 22.21 -10.74
CA SER A 163 14.42 21.98 -12.16
C SER A 163 14.26 20.50 -12.54
N THR A 164 14.54 19.58 -11.63
CA THR A 164 14.38 18.13 -11.79
C THR A 164 13.25 17.57 -10.94
N ASP A 165 12.37 18.43 -10.43
CA ASP A 165 11.27 18.12 -9.54
C ASP A 165 11.72 17.57 -8.16
N THR A 166 13.00 17.71 -7.79
CA THR A 166 13.52 17.27 -6.50
C THR A 166 13.22 18.32 -5.41
N PRO A 167 12.60 17.93 -4.26
CA PRO A 167 12.34 18.88 -3.18
C PRO A 167 13.60 19.57 -2.69
N LEU A 168 13.58 20.92 -2.58
CA LEU A 168 14.71 21.71 -2.06
C LEU A 168 15.07 21.31 -0.62
N ASN A 169 14.07 20.93 0.17
CA ASN A 169 14.27 20.37 1.50
C ASN A 169 13.96 18.87 1.45
N ARG A 170 14.96 18.06 1.77
CA ARG A 170 14.85 16.60 1.72
C ARG A 170 13.73 16.08 2.62
N VAL A 171 12.84 15.27 2.08
CA VAL A 171 11.74 14.61 2.78
C VAL A 171 12.09 13.14 3.00
N SER A 172 12.76 12.85 4.12
CA SER A 172 13.17 11.48 4.47
C SER A 172 11.98 10.56 4.71
N LEU A 173 12.18 9.28 4.47
CA LEU A 173 11.20 8.21 4.62
C LEU A 173 11.55 7.29 5.78
N LYS A 174 10.51 6.80 6.47
CA LYS A 174 10.51 5.53 7.18
C LYS A 174 9.26 4.77 6.76
N VAL A 175 9.46 3.61 6.17
CA VAL A 175 8.35 2.79 5.66
C VAL A 175 8.25 1.49 6.45
N ARG A 176 7.03 1.14 6.85
CA ARG A 176 6.74 -0.07 7.64
C ARG A 176 5.47 -0.74 7.14
N THR A 177 5.31 -1.99 7.51
CA THR A 177 4.05 -2.71 7.40
C THR A 177 3.49 -2.95 8.80
N LEU A 178 2.23 -2.61 8.98
CA LEU A 178 1.49 -2.81 10.23
C LEU A 178 0.44 -3.91 10.04
N LYS A 179 0.25 -4.75 11.06
CA LYS A 179 -0.87 -5.69 11.12
C LYS A 179 -1.97 -5.05 11.96
N MET A 180 -3.12 -4.75 11.36
CA MET A 180 -4.23 -4.06 11.99
C MET A 180 -5.49 -4.90 11.99
N SER A 181 -6.20 -4.92 13.12
CA SER A 181 -7.55 -5.46 13.24
C SER A 181 -8.56 -4.55 12.53
N LYS A 182 -9.77 -5.06 12.31
CA LYS A 182 -10.89 -4.27 11.74
C LYS A 182 -11.22 -3.05 12.60
N GLU A 183 -11.14 -3.18 13.91
CA GLU A 183 -11.42 -2.13 14.89
C GLU A 183 -10.37 -1.01 14.81
N GLU A 184 -9.09 -1.37 14.74
CA GLU A 184 -7.99 -0.41 14.59
C GLU A 184 -8.08 0.35 13.28
N LEU A 185 -8.40 -0.33 12.17
CA LEU A 185 -8.62 0.30 10.88
C LEU A 185 -9.76 1.32 10.91
N LYS A 186 -10.90 0.97 11.54
CA LYS A 186 -12.02 1.90 11.72
C LYS A 186 -11.63 3.12 12.55
N ALA A 187 -10.91 2.92 13.64
CA ALA A 187 -10.44 4.01 14.49
C ALA A 187 -9.52 4.99 13.74
N LEU A 188 -8.83 4.53 12.70
CA LEU A 188 -7.98 5.34 11.83
C LEU A 188 -8.70 5.95 10.62
N GLY A 189 -10.01 5.68 10.43
CA GLY A 189 -10.79 6.18 9.29
C GLY A 189 -10.76 5.26 8.05
N GLY A 190 -10.37 4.00 8.21
CA GLY A 190 -10.31 3.00 7.16
C GLY A 190 -11.66 2.36 6.79
N ASP A 191 -12.81 2.99 7.11
CA ASP A 191 -14.13 2.44 6.85
C ASP A 191 -14.39 2.18 5.36
N SER A 192 -13.90 3.03 4.47
CA SER A 192 -14.05 2.84 3.02
C SER A 192 -13.34 1.58 2.52
N PHE A 193 -12.18 1.28 3.06
CA PHE A 193 -11.45 0.05 2.79
C PHE A 193 -12.22 -1.20 3.24
N LEU A 194 -12.76 -1.16 4.46
CA LEU A 194 -13.50 -2.29 5.02
C LEU A 194 -14.78 -2.61 4.24
N LYS A 195 -15.47 -1.60 3.70
CA LYS A 195 -16.62 -1.81 2.80
C LYS A 195 -16.21 -2.56 1.54
N ASN A 196 -15.10 -2.17 0.92
CA ASN A 196 -14.63 -2.84 -0.30
C ASN A 196 -14.24 -4.30 -0.04
N ILE A 197 -13.67 -4.61 1.14
CA ILE A 197 -13.34 -6.00 1.50
C ILE A 197 -14.59 -6.81 1.79
N ASP A 198 -15.55 -6.28 2.55
CA ASP A 198 -16.78 -6.99 2.92
C ASP A 198 -17.68 -7.24 1.68
N GLU A 199 -17.50 -6.50 0.56
CA GLU A 199 -18.22 -6.70 -0.71
C GLU A 199 -17.52 -7.71 -1.66
N VAL A 200 -16.23 -7.96 -1.48
CA VAL A 200 -15.43 -8.82 -2.39
C VAL A 200 -15.20 -10.22 -1.81
N TYR A 201 -15.34 -10.42 -0.50
CA TYR A 201 -15.11 -11.67 0.23
C TYR A 201 -16.28 -12.00 1.18
#